data_867ececb01fdd99ba1f9f208612abfd3
#
_entry.id   867ececb01fdd99ba1f9f208612abfd3
#
_cell.length_a   1.000
_cell.length_b   1.000
_cell.length_c   1.000
_cell.angle_alpha   90.00
_cell.angle_beta   90.00
_cell.angle_gamma   90.00
#
_symmetry.space_group_name_H-M   'P 1'
#
loop_
_entity.id
_entity.type
_entity.pdbx_description
1 polymer ?
#
loop_
_entity_poly.entity_id
_entity_poly.type
_entity_poly.pdbx_seq_one_letter_code
_entity_poly.pdbx_strand_id
1 'polypeptide(L)'
;MSPRWEPDPDIRRGHHVIHHLHAHLVFVTKYRREIFNGEMLTRCEEIMWDVCESFGAELREFSGEGDHVHLLVHYPPKIALSKLVNSLKDVSSRYLRAQYTGRINRIGTGSAFWCPSYFAGSCGGTPPSIVKDYIENQKRPA
;
A
#
# COMPACT_ATOMS: atom_id res chain seq x y z
N MET A 1 12.93 -40.54 -9.13
CA MET A 1 11.75 -39.97 -8.58
C MET A 1 11.88 -38.46 -8.52
N SER A 2 10.89 -37.79 -8.89
CA SER A 2 10.94 -36.37 -8.78
C SER A 2 10.98 -35.94 -7.31
N PRO A 3 11.66 -34.89 -7.00
CA PRO A 3 11.56 -34.33 -5.66
C PRO A 3 10.11 -34.02 -5.37
N ARG A 4 9.80 -34.13 -4.12
CA ARG A 4 8.49 -33.73 -3.66
C ARG A 4 8.36 -32.21 -3.75
N TRP A 5 8.50 -31.69 -4.94
CA TRP A 5 8.35 -30.25 -5.10
C TRP A 5 6.87 -29.88 -5.03
N GLU A 6 6.49 -29.24 -3.96
CA GLU A 6 5.16 -28.68 -3.82
C GLU A 6 5.23 -27.18 -4.08
N PRO A 7 4.28 -26.63 -4.84
CA PRO A 7 4.30 -25.20 -5.08
C PRO A 7 4.20 -24.42 -3.77
N ASP A 8 5.15 -23.52 -3.57
CA ASP A 8 5.06 -22.54 -2.51
C ASP A 8 3.86 -21.64 -2.81
N PRO A 9 2.92 -21.45 -1.85
CA PRO A 9 1.77 -20.59 -2.11
C PRO A 9 2.13 -19.15 -2.41
N ASP A 10 3.34 -18.73 -2.05
CA ASP A 10 3.82 -17.40 -2.35
C ASP A 10 4.44 -17.26 -3.73
N ILE A 11 4.63 -18.37 -4.44
CA ILE A 11 5.17 -18.35 -5.81
C ILE A 11 4.01 -18.35 -6.79
N ARG A 12 3.98 -17.35 -7.65
CA ARG A 12 2.96 -17.21 -8.69
C ARG A 12 3.54 -17.57 -10.05
N ARG A 13 2.67 -18.01 -10.95
CA ARG A 13 3.08 -18.39 -12.30
C ARG A 13 2.43 -17.49 -13.32
N GLY A 14 3.24 -16.81 -14.13
CA GLY A 14 2.77 -16.14 -15.33
C GLY A 14 2.80 -17.11 -16.52
N HIS A 15 2.53 -16.59 -17.70
CA HIS A 15 2.49 -17.42 -18.91
C HIS A 15 3.82 -18.08 -19.20
N HIS A 16 4.92 -17.35 -19.08
CA HIS A 16 6.28 -17.87 -19.32
C HIS A 16 7.22 -17.70 -18.13
N VAL A 17 6.70 -17.26 -17.01
CA VAL A 17 7.53 -16.87 -15.86
C VAL A 17 6.95 -17.41 -14.57
N ILE A 18 7.84 -17.99 -13.77
CA ILE A 18 7.56 -18.31 -12.37
C ILE A 18 8.17 -17.17 -11.56
N HIS A 19 7.38 -16.55 -10.68
CA HIS A 19 7.87 -15.41 -9.94
C HIS A 19 7.40 -15.42 -8.49
N HIS A 20 8.18 -14.73 -7.66
CA HIS A 20 7.92 -14.60 -6.23
C HIS A 20 8.29 -13.16 -5.82
N LEU A 21 7.49 -12.22 -6.31
CA LEU A 21 7.75 -10.81 -6.06
C LEU A 21 6.72 -10.25 -5.10
N HIS A 22 7.21 -9.83 -3.93
CA HIS A 22 6.43 -9.20 -2.90
C HIS A 22 7.02 -7.84 -2.58
N ALA A 23 6.17 -6.91 -2.22
CA ALA A 23 6.61 -5.64 -1.68
C ALA A 23 5.78 -5.30 -0.46
N HIS A 24 6.45 -4.88 0.60
CA HIS A 24 5.83 -4.27 1.76
C HIS A 24 5.85 -2.76 1.50
N LEU A 25 4.68 -2.16 1.43
CA LEU A 25 4.51 -0.74 1.13
C LEU A 25 3.94 -0.03 2.34
N VAL A 26 4.43 1.19 2.58
CA VAL A 26 3.87 2.05 3.61
C VAL A 26 3.58 3.41 3.00
N PHE A 27 2.33 3.85 3.13
CA PHE A 27 1.90 5.18 2.71
C PHE A 27 1.49 5.98 3.93
N VAL A 28 2.03 7.18 4.04
CA VAL A 28 1.76 8.08 5.17
C VAL A 28 0.93 9.24 4.66
N THR A 29 -0.05 9.66 5.45
CA THR A 29 -0.88 10.80 5.09
C THR A 29 -0.06 12.09 5.09
N LYS A 30 -0.48 13.06 4.27
CA LYS A 30 0.20 14.35 4.21
C LYS A 30 0.22 15.01 5.59
N TYR A 31 1.41 15.43 6.02
CA TYR A 31 1.66 16.02 7.34
C TYR A 31 1.37 15.07 8.50
N ARG A 32 1.28 13.75 8.26
CA ARG A 32 0.94 12.74 9.26
C ARG A 32 -0.38 13.06 9.99
N ARG A 33 -1.34 13.61 9.26
CA ARG A 33 -2.64 13.91 9.86
C ARG A 33 -3.40 12.62 10.16
N GLU A 34 -4.08 12.60 11.30
CA GLU A 34 -4.89 11.47 11.74
C GLU A 34 -6.20 11.43 10.98
N ILE A 35 -6.15 11.07 9.70
CA ILE A 35 -7.32 11.09 8.82
C ILE A 35 -8.16 9.84 8.97
N PHE A 36 -7.51 8.68 9.06
CA PHE A 36 -8.22 7.41 9.00
C PHE A 36 -8.93 7.08 10.31
N ASN A 37 -10.19 6.66 10.18
CA ASN A 37 -10.89 5.90 11.19
C ASN A 37 -11.09 4.48 10.66
N GLY A 38 -11.76 3.61 11.43
CA GLY A 38 -11.96 2.23 11.03
C GLY A 38 -12.73 2.08 9.72
N GLU A 39 -13.75 2.90 9.52
CA GLU A 39 -14.54 2.88 8.29
C GLU A 39 -13.70 3.26 7.07
N MET A 40 -12.91 4.31 7.18
CA MET A 40 -12.05 4.75 6.10
C MET A 40 -10.96 3.73 5.80
N LEU A 41 -10.40 3.07 6.81
CA LEU A 41 -9.41 2.01 6.60
C LEU A 41 -10.01 0.85 5.82
N THR A 42 -11.21 0.42 6.18
CA THR A 42 -11.91 -0.65 5.45
C THR A 42 -12.15 -0.24 4.00
N ARG A 43 -12.59 0.98 3.77
CA ARG A 43 -12.83 1.46 2.42
C ARG A 43 -11.54 1.58 1.63
N CYS A 44 -10.47 2.05 2.25
CA CYS A 44 -9.15 2.13 1.62
C CYS A 44 -8.67 0.76 1.17
N GLU A 45 -8.83 -0.25 2.02
CA GLU A 45 -8.48 -1.63 1.68
C GLU A 45 -9.24 -2.11 0.44
N GLU A 46 -10.54 -1.87 0.38
CA GLU A 46 -11.36 -2.25 -0.78
C GLU A 46 -10.86 -1.59 -2.07
N ILE A 47 -10.58 -0.31 -1.99
CA ILE A 47 -10.09 0.44 -3.15
C ILE A 47 -8.74 -0.11 -3.62
N MET A 48 -7.85 -0.34 -2.69
CA MET A 48 -6.50 -0.82 -3.02
C MET A 48 -6.52 -2.26 -3.52
N TRP A 49 -7.43 -3.07 -3.02
CA TRP A 49 -7.67 -4.41 -3.54
C TRP A 49 -8.02 -4.35 -5.03
N ASP A 50 -8.98 -3.50 -5.38
CA ASP A 50 -9.43 -3.36 -6.77
C ASP A 50 -8.32 -2.85 -7.69
N VAL A 51 -7.52 -1.90 -7.22
CA VAL A 51 -6.39 -1.39 -7.97
C VAL A 51 -5.38 -2.51 -8.23
N CYS A 52 -5.04 -3.27 -7.19
CA CYS A 52 -4.11 -4.40 -7.35
C CYS A 52 -4.61 -5.39 -8.39
N GLU A 53 -5.88 -5.76 -8.31
CA GLU A 53 -6.46 -6.70 -9.29
C GLU A 53 -6.36 -6.17 -10.71
N SER A 54 -6.59 -4.89 -10.92
CA SER A 54 -6.51 -4.30 -12.26
C SER A 54 -5.10 -4.38 -12.86
N PHE A 55 -4.08 -4.51 -12.03
CA PHE A 55 -2.69 -4.68 -12.46
C PHE A 55 -2.25 -6.15 -12.54
N GLY A 56 -3.14 -7.09 -12.23
CA GLY A 56 -2.74 -8.49 -12.10
C GLY A 56 -1.93 -8.76 -10.84
N ALA A 57 -1.98 -7.86 -9.89
CA ALA A 57 -1.33 -8.01 -8.60
C ALA A 57 -2.34 -8.47 -7.56
N GLU A 58 -1.85 -8.82 -6.38
CA GLU A 58 -2.68 -9.32 -5.30
C GLU A 58 -2.34 -8.57 -4.02
N LEU A 59 -3.36 -8.01 -3.38
CA LEU A 59 -3.21 -7.42 -2.06
C LEU A 59 -3.35 -8.54 -1.03
N ARG A 60 -2.21 -8.93 -0.43
CA ARG A 60 -2.17 -10.06 0.49
C ARG A 60 -2.48 -9.65 1.92
N GLU A 61 -2.01 -8.50 2.33
CA GLU A 61 -2.25 -8.00 3.68
C GLU A 61 -2.45 -6.49 3.63
N PHE A 62 -3.31 -6.01 4.49
CA PHE A 62 -3.56 -4.58 4.66
C PHE A 62 -3.82 -4.29 6.13
N SER A 63 -3.17 -3.26 6.64
CA SER A 63 -3.42 -2.76 7.99
C SER A 63 -3.09 -1.27 8.01
N GLY A 64 -3.51 -0.59 9.05
CA GLY A 64 -3.20 0.82 9.16
C GLY A 64 -3.61 1.41 10.48
N GLU A 65 -3.24 2.64 10.66
CA GLU A 65 -3.61 3.47 11.79
C GLU A 65 -4.13 4.82 11.26
N GLY A 66 -4.26 5.79 12.13
CA GLY A 66 -4.85 7.08 11.75
C GLY A 66 -4.08 7.83 10.68
N ASP A 67 -2.75 7.68 10.63
CA ASP A 67 -1.88 8.47 9.77
C ASP A 67 -1.11 7.67 8.72
N HIS A 68 -1.32 6.36 8.64
CA HIS A 68 -0.60 5.54 7.65
C HIS A 68 -1.29 4.21 7.40
N VAL A 69 -0.91 3.59 6.28
CA VAL A 69 -1.35 2.23 5.94
C VAL A 69 -0.15 1.39 5.53
N HIS A 70 -0.24 0.10 5.80
CA HIS A 70 0.71 -0.92 5.40
C HIS A 70 0.05 -1.85 4.41
N LEU A 71 0.75 -2.17 3.33
CA LEU A 71 0.28 -3.14 2.34
C LEU A 71 1.35 -4.19 2.11
N LEU A 72 0.93 -5.43 1.96
CA LEU A 72 1.77 -6.48 1.39
C LEU A 72 1.17 -6.85 0.04
N VAL A 73 1.91 -6.59 -1.03
CA VAL A 73 1.43 -6.86 -2.38
C VAL A 73 2.30 -7.90 -3.06
N HIS A 74 1.65 -8.75 -3.84
CA HIS A 74 2.25 -9.76 -4.69
C HIS A 74 2.03 -9.29 -6.12
N TYR A 75 3.10 -9.11 -6.91
CA TYR A 75 2.94 -8.48 -8.21
C TYR A 75 3.73 -9.20 -9.30
N PRO A 76 3.23 -9.18 -10.55
CA PRO A 76 3.93 -9.84 -11.64
C PRO A 76 5.14 -9.03 -12.09
N PRO A 77 6.19 -9.70 -12.62
CA PRO A 77 7.42 -9.00 -13.02
C PRO A 77 7.22 -8.05 -14.21
N LYS A 78 6.15 -8.20 -14.96
CA LYS A 78 5.90 -7.36 -16.13
C LYS A 78 5.45 -5.94 -15.80
N ILE A 79 5.05 -5.67 -14.55
CA ILE A 79 4.65 -4.32 -14.14
C ILE A 79 5.74 -3.67 -13.31
N ALA A 80 5.88 -2.36 -13.46
CA ALA A 80 6.75 -1.59 -12.60
C ALA A 80 6.05 -1.32 -11.29
N LEU A 81 6.72 -1.61 -10.17
CA LEU A 81 6.16 -1.35 -8.84
C LEU A 81 5.77 0.11 -8.67
N SER A 82 6.55 1.03 -9.23
CA SER A 82 6.25 2.47 -9.15
C SER A 82 4.92 2.82 -9.80
N LYS A 83 4.56 2.15 -10.89
CA LYS A 83 3.26 2.37 -11.54
C LYS A 83 2.12 1.88 -10.68
N LEU A 84 2.28 0.72 -10.06
CA LEU A 84 1.29 0.20 -9.13
C LEU A 84 1.12 1.14 -7.95
N VAL A 85 2.22 1.60 -7.35
CA VAL A 85 2.18 2.53 -6.21
C VAL A 85 1.48 3.84 -6.59
N ASN A 86 1.83 4.41 -7.74
CA ASN A 86 1.21 5.66 -8.18
C ASN A 86 -0.31 5.50 -8.34
N SER A 87 -0.76 4.38 -8.90
CA SER A 87 -2.17 4.11 -9.06
C SER A 87 -2.87 3.88 -7.72
N LEU A 88 -2.23 3.13 -6.81
CA LEU A 88 -2.77 2.92 -5.46
C LEU A 88 -3.01 4.24 -4.75
N LYS A 89 -2.03 5.13 -4.79
CA LYS A 89 -2.13 6.43 -4.13
C LYS A 89 -3.15 7.35 -4.81
N ASP A 90 -3.14 7.41 -6.14
CA ASP A 90 -4.03 8.29 -6.89
C ASP A 90 -5.49 7.87 -6.75
N VAL A 91 -5.80 6.62 -6.98
CA VAL A 91 -7.18 6.14 -6.94
C VAL A 91 -7.74 6.22 -5.52
N SER A 92 -6.95 5.80 -4.53
CA SER A 92 -7.41 5.86 -3.13
C SER A 92 -7.66 7.30 -2.69
N SER A 93 -6.78 8.23 -3.04
CA SER A 93 -6.97 9.62 -2.64
C SER A 93 -8.22 10.22 -3.27
N ARG A 94 -8.48 9.95 -4.54
CA ARG A 94 -9.67 10.47 -5.23
C ARG A 94 -10.97 9.96 -4.61
N TYR A 95 -11.06 8.65 -4.39
CA TYR A 95 -12.29 8.08 -3.84
C TYR A 95 -12.50 8.46 -2.37
N LEU A 96 -11.44 8.44 -1.57
CA LEU A 96 -11.57 8.80 -0.17
C LEU A 96 -11.94 10.27 0.01
N ARG A 97 -11.35 11.16 -0.80
CA ARG A 97 -11.73 12.58 -0.77
C ARG A 97 -13.20 12.80 -1.15
N ALA A 98 -13.68 12.08 -2.16
CA ALA A 98 -15.06 12.21 -2.58
C ALA A 98 -16.05 11.70 -1.54
N GLN A 99 -15.71 10.59 -0.88
CA GLN A 99 -16.62 9.95 0.07
C GLN A 99 -16.56 10.53 1.47
N TYR A 100 -15.42 11.11 1.85
CA TYR A 100 -15.18 11.61 3.21
C TYR A 100 -14.74 13.07 3.20
N THR A 101 -15.28 13.86 2.28
CA THR A 101 -14.88 15.26 2.07
C THR A 101 -14.93 16.09 3.36
N GLY A 102 -16.00 15.97 4.13
CA GLY A 102 -16.16 16.76 5.34
C GLY A 102 -15.08 16.48 6.37
N ARG A 103 -14.78 15.20 6.59
CA ARG A 103 -13.76 14.81 7.56
C ARG A 103 -12.37 15.25 7.10
N ILE A 104 -12.05 15.03 5.82
CA ILE A 104 -10.74 15.37 5.28
C ILE A 104 -10.51 16.87 5.31
N ASN A 105 -11.53 17.65 4.97
CA ASN A 105 -11.44 19.11 5.01
C ASN A 105 -11.24 19.65 6.42
N ARG A 106 -11.91 19.06 7.41
CA ARG A 106 -11.75 19.47 8.81
C ARG A 106 -10.34 19.20 9.33
N ILE A 107 -9.77 18.05 8.94
CA ILE A 107 -8.43 17.67 9.41
C ILE A 107 -7.35 18.45 8.69
N GLY A 108 -7.54 18.71 7.38
CA GLY A 108 -6.66 19.60 6.63
C GLY A 108 -5.39 18.94 6.13
N THR A 109 -5.44 18.34 4.93
CA THR A 109 -4.25 17.84 4.24
C THR A 109 -3.83 18.73 3.08
N GLY A 110 -4.57 19.81 2.83
CA GLY A 110 -4.39 20.61 1.65
C GLY A 110 -4.83 19.86 0.40
N SER A 111 -4.12 20.06 -0.70
CA SER A 111 -4.45 19.43 -1.98
C SER A 111 -4.01 17.97 -2.08
N ALA A 112 -3.11 17.53 -1.22
CA ALA A 112 -2.58 16.16 -1.26
C ALA A 112 -3.13 15.34 -0.10
N PHE A 113 -3.52 14.10 -0.39
CA PHE A 113 -3.95 13.14 0.64
C PHE A 113 -2.75 12.44 1.28
N TRP A 114 -1.83 11.97 0.43
CA TRP A 114 -0.66 11.22 0.85
C TRP A 114 0.61 12.06 0.81
N CYS A 115 1.59 11.69 1.64
CA CYS A 115 2.95 12.20 1.44
C CYS A 115 3.45 11.80 0.06
N PRO A 116 4.30 12.64 -0.58
CA PRO A 116 4.82 12.32 -1.91
C PRO A 116 5.67 11.05 -1.95
N SER A 117 6.37 10.75 -0.85
CA SER A 117 7.20 9.55 -0.75
C SER A 117 6.38 8.33 -0.37
N TYR A 118 7.01 7.17 -0.44
CA TYR A 118 6.47 5.94 0.12
C TYR A 118 7.65 5.05 0.52
N PHE A 119 7.40 4.13 1.45
CA PHE A 119 8.36 3.10 1.79
C PHE A 119 8.05 1.85 0.97
N ALA A 120 9.10 1.20 0.47
CA ALA A 120 8.98 -0.09 -0.20
C ALA A 120 10.13 -0.98 0.24
N GLY A 121 9.80 -2.15 0.77
CA GLY A 121 10.78 -3.13 1.19
C GLY A 121 10.40 -4.51 0.71
N SER A 122 11.39 -5.41 0.64
CA SER A 122 11.11 -6.78 0.28
C SER A 122 10.44 -7.51 1.45
N CYS A 123 9.60 -8.47 1.11
CA CYS A 123 8.91 -9.27 2.12
C CYS A 123 9.92 -10.04 2.97
N GLY A 124 9.74 -9.96 4.29
CA GLY A 124 10.60 -10.67 5.24
C GLY A 124 11.96 -10.05 5.50
N GLY A 125 12.30 -8.97 4.78
CA GLY A 125 13.62 -8.35 4.88
C GLY A 125 13.66 -7.05 5.64
N THR A 126 12.52 -6.47 6.00
CA THR A 126 12.50 -5.14 6.61
C THR A 126 12.18 -5.24 8.10
N PRO A 127 13.10 -4.87 8.99
CA PRO A 127 12.82 -4.84 10.42
C PRO A 127 11.72 -3.82 10.75
N PRO A 128 10.86 -4.11 11.73
CA PRO A 128 9.83 -3.16 12.15
C PRO A 128 10.37 -1.80 12.56
N SER A 129 11.57 -1.74 13.09
CA SER A 129 12.21 -0.47 13.49
C SER A 129 12.43 0.46 12.29
N ILE A 130 12.78 -0.09 11.14
CA ILE A 130 13.00 0.71 9.92
C ILE A 130 11.68 1.31 9.45
N VAL A 131 10.60 0.53 9.47
CA VAL A 131 9.28 1.02 9.11
C VAL A 131 8.83 2.13 10.05
N LYS A 132 9.03 1.92 11.36
CA LYS A 132 8.70 2.92 12.37
C LYS A 132 9.47 4.22 12.15
N ASP A 133 10.78 4.11 11.88
CA ASP A 133 11.61 5.27 11.61
C ASP A 133 11.13 6.02 10.38
N TYR A 134 10.76 5.31 9.32
CA TYR A 134 10.21 5.95 8.13
C TYR A 134 8.97 6.78 8.46
N ILE A 135 8.03 6.19 9.21
CA ILE A 135 6.78 6.88 9.57
C ILE A 135 7.08 8.11 10.44
N GLU A 136 7.92 7.95 11.46
CA GLU A 136 8.23 9.03 12.39
C GLU A 136 8.99 10.18 11.72
N ASN A 137 9.76 9.89 10.68
CA ASN A 137 10.51 10.90 9.94
C ASN A 137 9.67 11.70 8.97
N GLN A 138 8.40 11.34 8.76
CA GLN A 138 7.51 12.15 7.94
C GLN A 138 7.18 13.44 8.69
N LYS A 139 7.40 14.57 8.02
CA LYS A 139 7.28 15.87 8.68
C LYS A 139 5.84 16.25 8.96
N ARG A 140 5.61 16.68 10.21
CA ARG A 140 4.39 17.35 10.59
C ARG A 140 4.62 18.85 10.54
N PRO A 141 3.59 19.65 10.26
CA PRO A 141 3.72 21.08 10.36
C PRO A 141 3.99 21.48 11.81
N ALA A 142 4.76 22.51 11.98
CA ALA A 142 5.09 23.04 13.30
C ALA A 142 3.84 23.57 14.00
#